data_a77c2c62cec0dc48a21e9085d856ca29
#
_entry.id   a77c2c62cec0dc48a21e9085d856ca29
#
_cell.length_a   1.000
_cell.length_b   1.000
_cell.length_c   1.000
_cell.angle_alpha   90.00
_cell.angle_beta   90.00
_cell.angle_gamma   90.00
#
_symmetry.space_group_name_H-M   'P 1'
#
loop_
_entity.id
_entity.type
_entity.pdbx_description
1 polymer ?
#
loop_
_entity_poly.entity_id
_entity_poly.type
_entity_poly.pdbx_seq_one_letter_code
_entity_poly.pdbx_strand_id
1 'polypeptide(L)'
;AFALMRVEYIVAGALLSLWYVLCESIILKLMFWREKRRVSFLSCSRYSFIGYFFSAITPSASGGQPVEIYYMNRDGIPVSTSTPMLMVTTILYKIVLVALGVVFMAVGRDRMLAALSHSLWLFVLGFVLNALFIAFVLALLFKPALVRRFMHWLFGLRPLRRHDKMRERAVAFAEKYHESCELFTSRWKDALAWLLVSLLQRCIYLFLPYLVYRAFGMSGHSALEIMLLQGLIAISVDMLPLPGGMGASEHLFMEFFLPVFGASLALPGMLASRVLVFYFPLVV
;
A
#
# COMPACT_ATOMS: atom_id res chain seq x y z
N ALA A 1 -22.52 21.58 -6.14
CA ALA A 1 -22.47 20.14 -5.84
C ALA A 1 -22.00 19.89 -4.39
N PHE A 2 -20.88 20.41 -3.94
CA PHE A 2 -20.33 20.15 -2.60
C PHE A 2 -21.22 20.63 -1.44
N ALA A 3 -21.95 21.75 -1.59
CA ALA A 3 -22.85 22.28 -0.58
C ALA A 3 -24.06 21.38 -0.27
N LEU A 4 -24.35 20.41 -1.13
CA LEU A 4 -25.46 19.47 -0.98
C LEU A 4 -25.03 18.13 -0.40
N MET A 5 -23.74 17.95 -0.11
CA MET A 5 -23.23 16.69 0.45
C MET A 5 -23.66 16.51 1.90
N ARG A 6 -24.07 15.30 2.23
CA ARG A 6 -24.37 14.90 3.61
C ARG A 6 -23.08 14.78 4.41
N VAL A 7 -22.93 15.66 5.40
CA VAL A 7 -21.70 15.82 6.19
C VAL A 7 -21.33 14.55 6.96
N GLU A 8 -22.35 13.80 7.41
CA GLU A 8 -22.14 12.55 8.16
C GLU A 8 -21.28 11.53 7.41
N TYR A 9 -21.48 11.40 6.08
CA TYR A 9 -20.69 10.47 5.26
C TYR A 9 -19.26 10.98 5.02
N ILE A 10 -19.08 12.29 4.93
CA ILE A 10 -17.74 12.89 4.78
C ILE A 10 -16.94 12.73 6.07
N VAL A 11 -17.54 12.98 7.23
CA VAL A 11 -16.90 12.78 8.54
C VAL A 11 -16.55 11.30 8.73
N ALA A 12 -17.49 10.38 8.43
CA ALA A 12 -17.22 8.95 8.47
C ALA A 12 -16.06 8.56 7.53
N GLY A 13 -16.03 9.11 6.31
CA GLY A 13 -14.94 8.90 5.35
C GLY A 13 -13.60 9.41 5.86
N ALA A 14 -13.56 10.59 6.47
CA ALA A 14 -12.36 11.16 7.08
C ALA A 14 -11.83 10.28 8.24
N LEU A 15 -12.71 9.82 9.13
CA LEU A 15 -12.33 8.91 10.21
C LEU A 15 -11.80 7.57 9.69
N LEU A 16 -12.46 6.98 8.69
CA LEU A 16 -12.00 5.74 8.05
C LEU A 16 -10.68 5.93 7.31
N SER A 17 -10.47 7.09 6.69
CA SER A 17 -9.20 7.42 6.03
C SER A 17 -8.03 7.47 7.01
N LEU A 18 -8.23 8.06 8.21
CA LEU A 18 -7.23 8.00 9.28
C LEU A 18 -7.01 6.56 9.78
N TRP A 19 -8.10 5.82 9.94
CA TRP A 19 -8.02 4.41 10.37
C TRP A 19 -7.25 3.56 9.36
N TYR A 20 -7.38 3.85 8.07
CA TYR A 20 -6.59 3.22 7.01
C TYR A 20 -5.08 3.33 7.26
N VAL A 21 -4.57 4.52 7.61
CA VAL A 21 -3.14 4.70 7.94
C VAL A 21 -2.79 4.03 9.27
N LEU A 22 -3.68 4.10 10.27
CA LEU A 22 -3.47 3.47 11.57
C LEU A 22 -3.43 1.94 11.51
N CYS A 23 -4.07 1.29 10.53
CA CYS A 23 -3.94 -0.16 10.32
C CYS A 23 -2.48 -0.59 10.11
N GLU A 24 -1.69 0.18 9.36
CA GLU A 24 -0.26 -0.09 9.21
C GLU A 24 0.49 0.07 10.55
N SER A 25 0.14 1.09 11.33
CA SER A 25 0.69 1.29 12.68
C SER A 25 0.41 0.10 13.61
N ILE A 26 -0.78 -0.52 13.48
CA ILE A 26 -1.15 -1.74 14.22
C ILE A 26 -0.25 -2.91 13.78
N ILE A 27 -0.05 -3.10 12.47
CA ILE A 27 0.82 -4.16 11.96
C ILE A 27 2.24 -3.98 12.49
N LEU A 28 2.81 -2.78 12.40
CA LEU A 28 4.14 -2.47 12.93
C LEU A 28 4.22 -2.73 14.44
N LYS A 29 3.21 -2.31 15.20
CA LYS A 29 3.14 -2.55 16.64
C LYS A 29 3.13 -4.02 17.00
N LEU A 30 2.35 -4.83 16.27
CA LEU A 30 2.30 -6.29 16.44
C LEU A 30 3.65 -6.93 16.12
N MET A 31 4.33 -6.49 15.05
CA MET A 31 5.65 -6.97 14.66
C MET A 31 6.70 -6.63 15.73
N PHE A 32 6.74 -5.38 16.24
CA PHE A 32 7.65 -4.99 17.31
C PHE A 32 7.39 -5.76 18.60
N TRP A 33 6.14 -6.00 18.94
CA TRP A 33 5.80 -6.81 20.12
C TRP A 33 6.36 -8.24 19.99
N ARG A 34 6.32 -8.81 18.79
CA ARG A 34 6.89 -10.14 18.52
C ARG A 34 8.42 -10.18 18.56
N GLU A 35 9.06 -9.09 18.20
CA GLU A 35 10.51 -8.90 18.37
C GLU A 35 10.90 -8.58 19.82
N LYS A 36 9.94 -8.60 20.76
CA LYS A 36 10.15 -8.20 22.17
C LYS A 36 10.69 -6.76 22.33
N ARG A 37 10.47 -5.91 21.34
CA ARG A 37 10.83 -4.49 21.38
C ARG A 37 9.67 -3.65 21.88
N ARG A 38 9.93 -2.80 22.87
CA ARG A 38 8.93 -1.87 23.44
C ARG A 38 8.90 -0.57 22.63
N VAL A 39 8.23 -0.58 21.50
CA VAL A 39 7.94 0.63 20.71
C VAL A 39 6.53 1.09 21.02
N SER A 40 6.32 2.40 21.28
CA SER A 40 4.98 2.93 21.56
C SER A 40 4.10 2.90 20.31
N PHE A 41 2.77 2.82 20.48
CA PHE A 41 1.84 2.91 19.36
C PHE A 41 1.95 4.25 18.63
N LEU A 42 2.17 5.34 19.38
CA LEU A 42 2.38 6.68 18.81
C LEU A 42 3.62 6.74 17.91
N SER A 43 4.71 6.05 18.29
CA SER A 43 5.90 5.95 17.42
C SER A 43 5.59 5.16 16.14
N CYS A 44 4.85 4.04 16.25
CA CYS A 44 4.40 3.29 15.07
C CYS A 44 3.52 4.16 14.15
N SER A 45 2.57 4.93 14.73
CA SER A 45 1.72 5.85 13.97
C SER A 45 2.54 6.92 13.25
N ARG A 46 3.53 7.50 13.93
CA ARG A 46 4.45 8.46 13.31
C ARG A 46 5.18 7.86 12.10
N TYR A 47 5.68 6.62 12.21
CA TYR A 47 6.33 5.95 11.06
C TYR A 47 5.34 5.76 9.91
N SER A 48 4.14 5.24 10.17
CA SER A 48 3.12 5.01 9.12
C SER A 48 2.67 6.30 8.44
N PHE A 49 2.45 7.41 9.18
CA PHE A 49 2.10 8.68 8.56
C PHE A 49 3.23 9.28 7.75
N ILE A 50 4.48 9.20 8.22
CA ILE A 50 5.67 9.60 7.47
C ILE A 50 5.81 8.76 6.20
N GLY A 51 5.69 7.44 6.32
CA GLY A 51 5.73 6.52 5.19
C GLY A 51 4.66 6.81 4.16
N TYR A 52 3.43 7.03 4.62
CA TYR A 52 2.30 7.42 3.75
C TYR A 52 2.59 8.72 3.00
N PHE A 53 3.04 9.77 3.70
CA PHE A 53 3.38 11.06 3.09
C PHE A 53 4.43 10.90 1.99
N PHE A 54 5.56 10.27 2.29
CA PHE A 54 6.65 10.12 1.32
C PHE A 54 6.30 9.13 0.18
N SER A 55 5.45 8.13 0.44
CA SER A 55 4.89 7.28 -0.62
C SER A 55 4.01 8.07 -1.57
N ALA A 56 3.20 8.98 -1.05
CA ALA A 56 2.27 9.76 -1.85
C ALA A 56 2.94 10.75 -2.81
N ILE A 57 4.08 11.33 -2.42
CA ILE A 57 4.80 12.33 -3.22
C ILE A 57 5.89 11.75 -4.12
N THR A 58 6.18 10.44 -4.01
CA THR A 58 7.24 9.79 -4.80
C THR A 58 6.67 8.84 -5.86
N PRO A 59 7.35 8.71 -7.01
CA PRO A 59 6.93 7.78 -8.05
C PRO A 59 6.84 6.33 -7.52
N SER A 60 5.79 5.60 -7.91
CA SER A 60 5.53 4.20 -7.47
C SER A 60 5.58 4.00 -5.95
N ALA A 61 5.25 5.04 -5.17
CA ALA A 61 5.32 5.03 -3.70
C ALA A 61 6.70 4.60 -3.14
N SER A 62 7.78 4.82 -3.88
CA SER A 62 9.12 4.29 -3.57
C SER A 62 9.82 4.96 -2.39
N GLY A 63 9.41 6.18 -2.00
CA GLY A 63 10.07 6.97 -0.96
C GLY A 63 9.62 6.65 0.47
N GLY A 64 8.45 6.07 0.66
CA GLY A 64 7.88 5.83 2.01
C GLY A 64 8.78 4.95 2.86
N GLN A 65 9.05 3.74 2.40
CA GLN A 65 9.84 2.75 3.17
C GLN A 65 11.27 3.21 3.51
N PRO A 66 12.06 3.79 2.59
CA PRO A 66 13.38 4.30 2.94
C PRO A 66 13.34 5.36 4.04
N VAL A 67 12.33 6.23 4.02
CA VAL A 67 12.17 7.28 5.03
C VAL A 67 11.69 6.71 6.36
N GLU A 68 10.78 5.74 6.36
CA GLU A 68 10.39 5.00 7.58
C GLU A 68 11.60 4.32 8.22
N ILE A 69 12.42 3.60 7.43
CA ILE A 69 13.66 2.97 7.91
C ILE A 69 14.59 4.01 8.53
N TYR A 70 14.72 5.18 7.92
CA TYR A 70 15.55 6.26 8.44
C TYR A 70 15.07 6.72 9.82
N TYR A 71 13.77 6.98 9.99
CA TYR A 71 13.23 7.42 11.28
C TYR A 71 13.25 6.30 12.33
N MET A 72 12.98 5.06 11.95
CA MET A 72 13.13 3.90 12.84
C MET A 72 14.58 3.75 13.31
N ASN A 73 15.56 3.92 12.42
CA ASN A 73 16.98 3.85 12.76
C ASN A 73 17.40 4.99 13.70
N ARG A 74 16.88 6.19 13.50
CA ARG A 74 17.09 7.33 14.40
C ARG A 74 16.56 7.06 15.81
N ASP A 75 15.48 6.30 15.93
CA ASP A 75 14.89 5.87 17.20
C ASP A 75 15.56 4.60 17.78
N GLY A 76 16.70 4.17 17.23
CA GLY A 76 17.48 3.03 17.72
C GLY A 76 17.05 1.66 17.21
N ILE A 77 16.19 1.59 16.18
CA ILE A 77 15.79 0.34 15.54
C ILE A 77 16.77 0.05 14.40
N PRO A 78 17.51 -1.09 14.41
CA PRO A 78 18.48 -1.40 13.37
C PRO A 78 17.84 -1.50 11.98
N VAL A 79 18.51 -0.98 10.95
CA VAL A 79 18.06 -1.07 9.54
C VAL A 79 17.85 -2.52 9.11
N SER A 80 18.68 -3.45 9.61
CA SER A 80 18.55 -4.89 9.35
C SER A 80 17.26 -5.51 9.88
N THR A 81 16.63 -4.92 10.88
CA THR A 81 15.34 -5.34 11.44
C THR A 81 14.17 -4.62 10.74
N SER A 82 14.27 -3.30 10.56
CA SER A 82 13.18 -2.50 9.96
C SER A 82 12.95 -2.83 8.48
N THR A 83 14.01 -3.15 7.73
CA THR A 83 13.89 -3.49 6.30
C THR A 83 13.00 -4.71 6.05
N PRO A 84 13.26 -5.92 6.60
CA PRO A 84 12.38 -7.06 6.37
C PRO A 84 10.98 -6.86 6.97
N MET A 85 10.84 -6.12 8.06
CA MET A 85 9.55 -5.77 8.65
C MET A 85 8.67 -5.00 7.65
N LEU A 86 9.20 -3.94 7.05
CA LEU A 86 8.48 -3.13 6.05
C LEU A 86 8.27 -3.90 4.73
N MET A 87 9.20 -4.77 4.33
CA MET A 87 9.00 -5.68 3.20
C MET A 87 7.81 -6.61 3.43
N VAL A 88 7.69 -7.20 4.63
CA VAL A 88 6.52 -8.03 4.99
C VAL A 88 5.25 -7.22 4.95
N THR A 89 5.21 -6.01 5.52
CA THR A 89 4.05 -5.12 5.46
C THR A 89 3.62 -4.85 4.01
N THR A 90 4.59 -4.55 3.14
CA THR A 90 4.32 -4.31 1.71
C THR A 90 3.78 -5.54 0.99
N ILE A 91 4.36 -6.71 1.24
CA ILE A 91 3.86 -7.96 0.63
C ILE A 91 2.42 -8.24 1.06
N LEU A 92 2.12 -8.11 2.35
CA LEU A 92 0.78 -8.36 2.89
C LEU A 92 -0.25 -7.50 2.16
N TYR A 93 0.02 -6.21 2.04
CA TYR A 93 -0.91 -5.33 1.35
C TYR A 93 -1.06 -5.64 -0.14
N LYS A 94 0.03 -5.99 -0.83
CA LYS A 94 -0.01 -6.33 -2.25
C LYS A 94 -0.69 -7.68 -2.51
N ILE A 95 -0.44 -8.68 -1.67
CA ILE A 95 -1.15 -9.97 -1.75
C ILE A 95 -2.66 -9.75 -1.59
N VAL A 96 -3.07 -8.95 -0.59
CA VAL A 96 -4.49 -8.63 -0.39
C VAL A 96 -5.07 -7.88 -1.58
N LEU A 97 -4.36 -6.89 -2.12
CA LEU A 97 -4.82 -6.14 -3.29
C LEU A 97 -5.05 -7.05 -4.50
N VAL A 98 -4.08 -7.90 -4.81
CA VAL A 98 -4.15 -8.84 -5.94
C VAL A 98 -5.23 -9.90 -5.69
N ALA A 99 -5.32 -10.45 -4.47
CA ALA A 99 -6.34 -11.43 -4.12
C ALA A 99 -7.75 -10.86 -4.23
N LEU A 100 -7.99 -9.64 -3.72
CA LEU A 100 -9.26 -8.95 -3.89
C LEU A 100 -9.58 -8.71 -5.36
N GLY A 101 -8.59 -8.34 -6.17
CA GLY A 101 -8.77 -8.19 -7.62
C GLY A 101 -9.21 -9.48 -8.31
N VAL A 102 -8.60 -10.61 -7.95
CA VAL A 102 -9.01 -11.94 -8.47
C VAL A 102 -10.42 -12.30 -8.02
N VAL A 103 -10.74 -12.12 -6.73
CA VAL A 103 -12.10 -12.37 -6.19
C VAL A 103 -13.12 -11.48 -6.89
N PHE A 104 -12.82 -10.22 -7.07
CA PHE A 104 -13.69 -9.26 -7.73
C PHE A 104 -13.92 -9.62 -9.20
N MET A 105 -12.86 -10.03 -9.92
CA MET A 105 -13.02 -10.56 -11.30
C MET A 105 -13.92 -11.80 -11.34
N ALA A 106 -13.80 -12.70 -10.36
CA ALA A 106 -14.63 -13.91 -10.32
C ALA A 106 -16.11 -13.59 -10.04
N VAL A 107 -16.40 -12.63 -9.14
CA VAL A 107 -17.76 -12.29 -8.69
C VAL A 107 -18.46 -11.31 -9.65
N GLY A 108 -17.72 -10.37 -10.22
CA GLY A 108 -18.26 -9.27 -11.03
C GLY A 108 -17.83 -9.29 -12.50
N ARG A 109 -17.50 -10.46 -13.07
CA ARG A 109 -16.84 -10.62 -14.37
C ARG A 109 -17.42 -9.73 -15.47
N ASP A 110 -18.72 -9.83 -15.72
CA ASP A 110 -19.33 -9.17 -16.87
C ASP A 110 -19.30 -7.64 -16.74
N ARG A 111 -19.55 -7.14 -15.52
CA ARG A 111 -19.49 -5.70 -15.22
C ARG A 111 -18.06 -5.16 -15.29
N MET A 112 -17.10 -5.94 -14.78
CA MET A 112 -15.69 -5.55 -14.80
C MET A 112 -15.11 -5.56 -16.22
N LEU A 113 -15.45 -6.56 -17.04
CA LEU A 113 -15.04 -6.59 -18.45
C LEU A 113 -15.68 -5.44 -19.24
N ALA A 114 -16.94 -5.08 -18.95
CA ALA A 114 -17.58 -3.92 -19.55
C ALA A 114 -16.88 -2.62 -19.15
N ALA A 115 -16.55 -2.44 -17.87
CA ALA A 115 -15.82 -1.27 -17.37
C ALA A 115 -14.40 -1.18 -17.97
N LEU A 116 -13.71 -2.32 -18.10
CA LEU A 116 -12.34 -2.41 -18.62
C LEU A 116 -12.23 -2.36 -20.15
N SER A 117 -13.33 -2.17 -20.89
CA SER A 117 -13.34 -2.28 -22.35
C SER A 117 -12.23 -1.49 -23.06
N HIS A 118 -11.88 -0.32 -22.57
CA HIS A 118 -10.83 0.55 -23.13
C HIS A 118 -9.52 0.49 -22.32
N SER A 119 -9.56 0.13 -21.03
CA SER A 119 -8.43 0.19 -20.10
C SER A 119 -7.92 -1.19 -19.65
N LEU A 120 -8.33 -2.29 -20.32
CA LEU A 120 -7.94 -3.65 -19.97
C LEU A 120 -6.41 -3.83 -19.96
N TRP A 121 -5.70 -3.23 -20.91
CA TRP A 121 -4.25 -3.28 -20.98
C TRP A 121 -3.57 -2.71 -19.73
N LEU A 122 -4.11 -1.62 -19.17
CA LEU A 122 -3.58 -0.97 -17.99
C LEU A 122 -3.81 -1.82 -16.73
N PHE A 123 -4.98 -2.48 -16.64
CA PHE A 123 -5.27 -3.43 -15.58
C PHE A 123 -4.33 -4.64 -15.64
N VAL A 124 -4.15 -5.25 -16.83
CA VAL A 124 -3.25 -6.38 -17.01
C VAL A 124 -1.80 -5.99 -16.69
N LEU A 125 -1.35 -4.83 -17.16
CA LEU A 125 -0.03 -4.31 -16.84
C LEU A 125 0.14 -4.15 -15.32
N GLY A 126 -0.80 -3.48 -14.65
CA GLY A 126 -0.77 -3.28 -13.20
C GLY A 126 -0.77 -4.62 -12.44
N PHE A 127 -1.60 -5.57 -12.86
CA PHE A 127 -1.65 -6.91 -12.26
C PHE A 127 -0.32 -7.65 -12.39
N VAL A 128 0.27 -7.68 -13.60
CA VAL A 128 1.56 -8.34 -13.87
C VAL A 128 2.68 -7.67 -13.07
N LEU A 129 2.74 -6.33 -13.05
CA LEU A 129 3.75 -5.61 -12.28
C LEU A 129 3.64 -5.90 -10.78
N ASN A 130 2.42 -5.93 -10.22
CA ASN A 130 2.21 -6.30 -8.81
C ASN A 130 2.63 -7.75 -8.53
N ALA A 131 2.28 -8.70 -9.42
CA ALA A 131 2.68 -10.11 -9.27
C ALA A 131 4.20 -10.29 -9.33
N LEU A 132 4.88 -9.63 -10.26
CA LEU A 132 6.34 -9.63 -10.37
C LEU A 132 6.99 -9.00 -9.12
N PHE A 133 6.45 -7.90 -8.62
CA PHE A 133 6.95 -7.26 -7.40
C PHE A 133 6.78 -8.16 -6.18
N ILE A 134 5.63 -8.81 -6.02
CA ILE A 134 5.40 -9.80 -4.95
C ILE A 134 6.43 -10.92 -5.05
N ALA A 135 6.61 -11.53 -6.23
CA ALA A 135 7.58 -12.59 -6.44
C ALA A 135 9.01 -12.14 -6.11
N PHE A 136 9.39 -10.92 -6.52
CA PHE A 136 10.69 -10.34 -6.22
C PHE A 136 10.93 -10.17 -4.71
N VAL A 137 9.98 -9.56 -3.99
CA VAL A 137 10.15 -9.32 -2.55
C VAL A 137 10.08 -10.63 -1.75
N LEU A 138 9.22 -11.58 -2.16
CA LEU A 138 9.23 -12.93 -1.57
C LEU A 138 10.59 -13.63 -1.78
N ALA A 139 11.18 -13.50 -2.98
CA ALA A 139 12.51 -14.05 -3.23
C ALA A 139 13.57 -13.44 -2.29
N LEU A 140 13.51 -12.15 -2.01
CA LEU A 140 14.43 -11.50 -1.05
C LEU A 140 14.20 -11.98 0.39
N LEU A 141 12.95 -12.21 0.81
CA LEU A 141 12.62 -12.69 2.15
C LEU A 141 12.97 -14.16 2.37
N PHE A 142 12.64 -15.03 1.41
CA PHE A 142 12.86 -16.48 1.54
C PHE A 142 14.26 -16.93 1.09
N LYS A 143 14.99 -16.11 0.33
CA LYS A 143 16.35 -16.39 -0.13
C LYS A 143 17.31 -15.27 0.25
N PRO A 144 17.56 -15.03 1.54
CA PRO A 144 18.44 -13.94 1.99
C PRO A 144 19.87 -14.06 1.45
N ALA A 145 20.27 -15.25 0.96
CA ALA A 145 21.50 -15.45 0.20
C ALA A 145 21.58 -14.57 -1.07
N LEU A 146 20.44 -14.15 -1.65
CA LEU A 146 20.40 -13.20 -2.76
C LEU A 146 20.88 -11.82 -2.33
N VAL A 147 20.46 -11.36 -1.15
CA VAL A 147 20.91 -10.09 -0.57
C VAL A 147 22.42 -10.14 -0.31
N ARG A 148 22.90 -11.25 0.25
CA ARG A 148 24.35 -11.45 0.47
C ARG A 148 25.14 -11.46 -0.84
N ARG A 149 24.66 -12.16 -1.89
CA ARG A 149 25.30 -12.15 -3.22
C ARG A 149 25.33 -10.76 -3.83
N PHE A 150 24.22 -10.04 -3.73
CA PHE A 150 24.13 -8.67 -4.23
C PHE A 150 25.11 -7.73 -3.51
N MET A 151 25.21 -7.83 -2.17
CA MET A 151 26.18 -7.06 -1.40
C MET A 151 27.62 -7.41 -1.79
N HIS A 152 27.95 -8.70 -1.92
CA HIS A 152 29.28 -9.12 -2.38
C HIS A 152 29.59 -8.61 -3.80
N TRP A 153 28.64 -8.67 -4.71
CA TRP A 153 28.79 -8.13 -6.06
C TRP A 153 29.00 -6.61 -6.04
N LEU A 154 28.18 -5.88 -5.28
CA LEU A 154 28.27 -4.42 -5.15
C LEU A 154 29.63 -3.97 -4.60
N PHE A 155 30.11 -4.61 -3.53
CA PHE A 155 31.43 -4.32 -2.94
C PHE A 155 32.60 -4.95 -3.73
N GLY A 156 32.33 -5.78 -4.72
CA GLY A 156 33.30 -6.25 -5.71
C GLY A 156 33.61 -5.20 -6.80
N LEU A 157 32.77 -4.18 -6.96
CA LEU A 157 32.97 -3.10 -7.92
C LEU A 157 34.16 -2.21 -7.51
N ARG A 158 34.99 -1.84 -8.48
CA ARG A 158 36.25 -1.07 -8.28
C ARG A 158 36.12 0.14 -7.34
N PRO A 159 35.10 1.02 -7.41
CA PRO A 159 35.01 2.21 -6.55
C PRO A 159 34.73 1.88 -5.08
N LEU A 160 34.04 0.77 -4.78
CA LEU A 160 33.60 0.39 -3.41
C LEU A 160 34.59 -0.57 -2.72
N ARG A 161 35.48 -1.20 -3.47
CA ARG A 161 36.46 -2.19 -2.97
C ARG A 161 37.46 -1.62 -1.95
N ARG A 162 37.65 -0.30 -1.91
CA ARG A 162 38.57 0.38 -1.00
C ARG A 162 38.00 0.71 0.39
N HIS A 163 36.72 0.38 0.64
CA HIS A 163 36.02 0.76 1.87
C HIS A 163 35.77 -0.44 2.78
N ASP A 164 36.80 -0.98 3.41
CA ASP A 164 36.74 -2.18 4.26
C ASP A 164 35.70 -2.05 5.38
N LYS A 165 35.62 -0.90 6.06
CA LYS A 165 34.58 -0.63 7.09
C LYS A 165 33.12 -0.71 6.54
N MET A 166 32.89 -0.32 5.31
CA MET A 166 31.56 -0.44 4.68
C MET A 166 31.25 -1.90 4.33
N ARG A 167 32.26 -2.66 3.91
CA ARG A 167 32.13 -4.08 3.61
C ARG A 167 31.79 -4.88 4.87
N GLU A 168 32.49 -4.64 5.99
CA GLU A 168 32.17 -5.26 7.28
C GLU A 168 30.74 -4.96 7.74
N ARG A 169 30.32 -3.70 7.63
CA ARG A 169 28.94 -3.29 7.93
C ARG A 169 27.91 -3.97 7.02
N ALA A 170 28.22 -4.16 5.75
CA ALA A 170 27.34 -4.85 4.80
C ALA A 170 27.20 -6.34 5.12
N VAL A 171 28.29 -7.01 5.53
CA VAL A 171 28.25 -8.41 5.96
C VAL A 171 27.40 -8.54 7.24
N ALA A 172 27.68 -7.71 8.25
CA ALA A 172 26.91 -7.70 9.50
C ALA A 172 25.42 -7.37 9.27
N PHE A 173 25.13 -6.49 8.31
CA PHE A 173 23.75 -6.22 7.87
C PHE A 173 23.11 -7.49 7.27
N ALA A 174 23.79 -8.18 6.36
CA ALA A 174 23.24 -9.35 5.68
C ALA A 174 22.97 -10.52 6.64
N GLU A 175 23.80 -10.70 7.67
CA GLU A 175 23.59 -11.70 8.73
C GLU A 175 22.35 -11.37 9.56
N LYS A 176 22.26 -10.16 10.10
CA LYS A 176 21.09 -9.71 10.88
C LYS A 176 19.80 -9.64 10.05
N TYR A 177 19.91 -9.33 8.77
CA TYR A 177 18.78 -9.38 7.85
C TYR A 177 18.25 -10.82 7.71
N HIS A 178 19.14 -11.80 7.60
CA HIS A 178 18.77 -13.21 7.53
C HIS A 178 18.00 -13.66 8.79
N GLU A 179 18.54 -13.37 9.98
CA GLU A 179 17.88 -13.68 11.26
C GLU A 179 16.47 -13.04 11.34
N SER A 180 16.35 -11.78 10.94
CA SER A 180 15.05 -11.09 10.94
C SER A 180 14.08 -11.68 9.92
N CYS A 181 14.54 -12.07 8.73
CA CYS A 181 13.70 -12.75 7.75
C CYS A 181 13.15 -14.08 8.29
N GLU A 182 13.99 -14.90 8.94
CA GLU A 182 13.57 -16.16 9.55
C GLU A 182 12.51 -15.95 10.63
N LEU A 183 12.66 -14.89 11.45
CA LEU A 183 11.67 -14.56 12.48
C LEU A 183 10.29 -14.28 11.89
N PHE A 184 10.22 -13.54 10.79
CA PHE A 184 8.94 -13.18 10.15
C PHE A 184 8.35 -14.31 9.31
N THR A 185 9.18 -15.13 8.67
CA THR A 185 8.70 -16.22 7.77
C THR A 185 8.32 -17.49 8.51
N SER A 186 8.88 -17.75 9.70
CA SER A 186 8.63 -18.98 10.47
C SER A 186 7.28 -18.99 11.22
N ARG A 187 6.60 -17.84 11.33
CA ARG A 187 5.42 -17.66 12.20
C ARG A 187 4.13 -17.39 11.42
N TRP A 188 3.63 -18.39 10.72
CA TRP A 188 2.42 -18.25 9.89
C TRP A 188 1.15 -17.79 10.64
N LYS A 189 1.02 -18.11 11.95
CA LYS A 189 -0.12 -17.65 12.77
C LYS A 189 -0.10 -16.13 12.98
N ASP A 190 1.07 -15.55 13.16
CA ASP A 190 1.23 -14.11 13.30
C ASP A 190 1.00 -13.42 11.93
N ALA A 191 1.48 -14.03 10.85
CA ALA A 191 1.24 -13.56 9.50
C ALA A 191 -0.26 -13.49 9.16
N LEU A 192 -1.07 -14.42 9.67
CA LEU A 192 -2.53 -14.38 9.49
C LEU A 192 -3.15 -13.15 10.17
N ALA A 193 -2.73 -12.82 11.41
CA ALA A 193 -3.21 -11.62 12.09
C ALA A 193 -2.84 -10.34 11.32
N TRP A 194 -1.60 -10.23 10.83
CA TRP A 194 -1.16 -9.09 10.01
C TRP A 194 -1.92 -9.03 8.69
N LEU A 195 -2.18 -10.18 8.06
CA LEU A 195 -2.96 -10.28 6.83
C LEU A 195 -4.41 -9.80 7.03
N LEU A 196 -5.05 -10.17 8.15
CA LEU A 196 -6.41 -9.72 8.47
C LEU A 196 -6.47 -8.20 8.67
N VAL A 197 -5.49 -7.60 9.36
CA VAL A 197 -5.39 -6.14 9.48
C VAL A 197 -5.16 -5.48 8.12
N SER A 198 -4.31 -6.06 7.27
CA SER A 198 -4.08 -5.58 5.91
C SER A 198 -5.33 -5.71 5.03
N LEU A 199 -6.10 -6.78 5.19
CA LEU A 199 -7.39 -6.95 4.51
C LEU A 199 -8.39 -5.86 4.93
N LEU A 200 -8.52 -5.61 6.24
CA LEU A 200 -9.35 -4.53 6.75
C LEU A 200 -8.92 -3.18 6.17
N GLN A 201 -7.62 -2.90 6.19
CA GLN A 201 -7.03 -1.69 5.61
C GLN A 201 -7.44 -1.51 4.13
N ARG A 202 -7.34 -2.58 3.33
CA ARG A 202 -7.73 -2.53 1.90
C ARG A 202 -9.23 -2.36 1.72
N CYS A 203 -10.05 -3.06 2.49
CA CYS A 203 -11.50 -2.89 2.45
C CYS A 203 -11.91 -1.44 2.78
N ILE A 204 -11.30 -0.81 3.77
CA ILE A 204 -11.53 0.60 4.09
C ILE A 204 -11.19 1.49 2.88
N TYR A 205 -10.01 1.34 2.29
CA TYR A 205 -9.58 2.11 1.12
C TYR A 205 -10.57 1.98 -0.04
N LEU A 206 -11.01 0.77 -0.35
CA LEU A 206 -11.94 0.49 -1.43
C LEU A 206 -13.36 1.01 -1.15
N PHE A 207 -13.73 1.13 0.13
CA PHE A 207 -15.04 1.58 0.56
C PHE A 207 -15.21 3.11 0.57
N LEU A 208 -14.12 3.88 0.65
CA LEU A 208 -14.18 5.35 0.73
C LEU A 208 -14.98 6.01 -0.41
N PRO A 209 -14.85 5.62 -1.70
CA PRO A 209 -15.68 6.18 -2.76
C PRO A 209 -17.17 5.91 -2.60
N TYR A 210 -17.56 4.81 -1.93
CA TYR A 210 -18.96 4.54 -1.62
C TYR A 210 -19.53 5.56 -0.63
N LEU A 211 -18.75 5.98 0.37
CA LEU A 211 -19.18 7.05 1.28
C LEU A 211 -19.38 8.38 0.53
N VAL A 212 -18.51 8.69 -0.42
CA VAL A 212 -18.69 9.87 -1.29
C VAL A 212 -19.97 9.74 -2.12
N TYR A 213 -20.23 8.57 -2.69
CA TYR A 213 -21.47 8.28 -3.43
C TYR A 213 -22.71 8.50 -2.56
N ARG A 214 -22.69 8.02 -1.32
CA ARG A 214 -23.76 8.22 -0.33
C ARG A 214 -23.87 9.68 0.14
N ALA A 215 -22.75 10.39 0.22
CA ALA A 215 -22.74 11.81 0.57
C ALA A 215 -23.50 12.66 -0.44
N PHE A 216 -23.44 12.32 -1.72
CA PHE A 216 -24.26 12.95 -2.77
C PHE A 216 -25.74 12.52 -2.75
N GLY A 217 -26.19 11.72 -1.77
CA GLY A 217 -27.58 11.26 -1.64
C GLY A 217 -27.95 10.13 -2.60
N MET A 218 -26.98 9.53 -3.29
CA MET A 218 -27.21 8.48 -4.28
C MET A 218 -27.39 7.10 -3.61
N SER A 219 -28.19 6.20 -4.21
CA SER A 219 -28.51 4.88 -3.65
C SER A 219 -28.69 3.75 -4.68
N GLY A 220 -28.52 4.05 -5.98
CA GLY A 220 -28.75 3.08 -7.07
C GLY A 220 -27.70 1.96 -7.19
N HIS A 221 -26.50 2.13 -6.60
CA HIS A 221 -25.41 1.15 -6.65
C HIS A 221 -25.04 0.65 -5.26
N SER A 222 -24.67 -0.64 -5.18
CA SER A 222 -24.25 -1.28 -3.94
C SER A 222 -22.80 -0.89 -3.57
N ALA A 223 -22.47 -1.04 -2.28
CA ALA A 223 -21.11 -0.84 -1.80
C ALA A 223 -20.12 -1.76 -2.53
N LEU A 224 -20.52 -3.01 -2.78
CA LEU A 224 -19.67 -3.99 -3.45
C LEU A 224 -19.33 -3.55 -4.89
N GLU A 225 -20.31 -3.06 -5.65
CA GLU A 225 -20.07 -2.56 -7.02
C GLU A 225 -19.05 -1.42 -7.05
N ILE A 226 -19.17 -0.46 -6.15
CA ILE A 226 -18.25 0.68 -6.05
C ILE A 226 -16.86 0.22 -5.59
N MET A 227 -16.80 -0.70 -4.64
CA MET A 227 -15.51 -1.30 -4.21
C MET A 227 -14.83 -2.08 -5.34
N LEU A 228 -15.60 -2.79 -6.18
CA LEU A 228 -15.10 -3.49 -7.37
C LEU A 228 -14.41 -2.52 -8.34
N LEU A 229 -15.10 -1.43 -8.70
CA LEU A 229 -14.56 -0.40 -9.60
C LEU A 229 -13.32 0.27 -9.01
N GLN A 230 -13.35 0.61 -7.74
CA GLN A 230 -12.18 1.18 -7.05
C GLN A 230 -11.01 0.19 -6.98
N GLY A 231 -11.28 -1.11 -6.84
CA GLY A 231 -10.29 -2.17 -6.87
C GLY A 231 -9.59 -2.28 -8.22
N LEU A 232 -10.33 -2.14 -9.34
CA LEU A 232 -9.76 -2.08 -10.68
C LEU A 232 -8.78 -0.92 -10.82
N ILE A 233 -9.19 0.28 -10.38
CA ILE A 233 -8.32 1.46 -10.41
C ILE A 233 -7.06 1.19 -9.57
N ALA A 234 -7.24 0.70 -8.34
CA ALA A 234 -6.13 0.46 -7.43
C ALA A 234 -5.07 -0.46 -8.05
N ILE A 235 -5.47 -1.62 -8.60
CA ILE A 235 -4.54 -2.57 -9.23
C ILE A 235 -3.86 -1.94 -10.44
N SER A 236 -4.61 -1.21 -11.27
CA SER A 236 -4.09 -0.62 -12.51
C SER A 236 -3.02 0.44 -12.27
N VAL A 237 -3.13 1.23 -11.17
CA VAL A 237 -2.24 2.38 -10.95
C VAL A 237 -1.16 2.17 -9.90
N ASP A 238 -1.29 1.14 -9.04
CA ASP A 238 -0.46 0.95 -7.85
C ASP A 238 1.06 0.88 -8.12
N MET A 239 1.45 0.32 -9.27
CA MET A 239 2.85 0.17 -9.69
C MET A 239 3.30 1.16 -10.77
N LEU A 240 2.42 2.08 -11.19
CA LEU A 240 2.80 3.08 -12.19
C LEU A 240 3.81 4.09 -11.60
N PRO A 241 4.77 4.55 -12.39
CA PRO A 241 5.78 5.52 -11.94
C PRO A 241 5.20 6.94 -11.84
N LEU A 242 4.03 7.07 -11.24
CA LEU A 242 3.30 8.33 -11.06
C LEU A 242 3.13 8.60 -9.56
N PRO A 243 3.52 9.78 -9.06
CA PRO A 243 3.31 10.15 -7.66
C PRO A 243 1.82 10.07 -7.30
N GLY A 244 1.47 9.28 -6.29
CA GLY A 244 0.08 9.06 -5.87
C GLY A 244 -0.86 8.54 -6.96
N GLY A 245 -0.33 7.99 -8.06
CA GLY A 245 -1.09 7.53 -9.22
C GLY A 245 -1.81 8.66 -9.98
N MET A 246 -1.37 9.93 -9.77
CA MET A 246 -2.02 11.12 -10.35
C MET A 246 -2.08 11.07 -11.87
N GLY A 247 -3.18 11.54 -12.44
CA GLY A 247 -3.50 11.47 -13.86
C GLY A 247 -4.16 10.15 -14.25
N ALA A 248 -3.51 9.02 -14.00
CA ALA A 248 -4.05 7.71 -14.36
C ALA A 248 -5.26 7.31 -13.50
N SER A 249 -5.21 7.53 -12.20
CA SER A 249 -6.33 7.20 -11.31
C SER A 249 -7.54 8.09 -11.53
N GLU A 250 -7.34 9.38 -11.83
CA GLU A 250 -8.43 10.31 -12.17
C GLU A 250 -9.05 9.92 -13.52
N HIS A 251 -8.25 9.59 -14.51
CA HIS A 251 -8.73 9.14 -15.81
C HIS A 251 -9.59 7.87 -15.67
N LEU A 252 -9.06 6.85 -14.98
CA LEU A 252 -9.81 5.61 -14.73
C LEU A 252 -11.04 5.83 -13.86
N PHE A 253 -10.98 6.76 -12.89
CA PHE A 253 -12.16 7.12 -12.11
C PHE A 253 -13.24 7.69 -13.02
N MET A 254 -12.91 8.64 -13.88
CA MET A 254 -13.88 9.21 -14.81
C MET A 254 -14.45 8.15 -15.76
N GLU A 255 -13.63 7.23 -16.25
CA GLU A 255 -14.06 6.15 -17.14
C GLU A 255 -15.03 5.18 -16.42
N PHE A 256 -14.67 4.69 -15.23
CA PHE A 256 -15.42 3.62 -14.54
C PHE A 256 -16.61 4.16 -13.73
N PHE A 257 -16.49 5.36 -13.19
CA PHE A 257 -17.51 5.94 -12.29
C PHE A 257 -18.47 6.91 -12.98
N LEU A 258 -18.22 7.28 -14.25
CA LEU A 258 -19.17 8.09 -15.01
C LEU A 258 -20.59 7.45 -15.08
N PRO A 259 -20.74 6.14 -15.32
CA PRO A 259 -22.06 5.50 -15.27
C PRO A 259 -22.70 5.48 -13.88
N VAL A 260 -21.87 5.50 -12.82
CA VAL A 260 -22.31 5.42 -11.41
C VAL A 260 -22.75 6.78 -10.88
N PHE A 261 -21.98 7.84 -11.12
CA PHE A 261 -22.26 9.20 -10.64
C PHE A 261 -23.05 10.05 -11.63
N GLY A 262 -23.10 9.65 -12.90
CA GLY A 262 -23.66 10.49 -13.98
C GLY A 262 -22.75 11.68 -14.33
N ALA A 263 -22.99 12.29 -15.48
CA ALA A 263 -22.14 13.34 -16.04
C ALA A 263 -21.96 14.58 -15.13
N SER A 264 -22.98 14.93 -14.36
CA SER A 264 -22.95 16.12 -13.48
C SER A 264 -22.17 15.91 -12.18
N LEU A 265 -22.09 14.68 -11.67
CA LEU A 265 -21.49 14.37 -10.36
C LEU A 265 -20.21 13.55 -10.46
N ALA A 266 -19.82 13.05 -11.65
CA ALA A 266 -18.61 12.24 -11.81
C ALA A 266 -17.34 13.02 -11.42
N LEU A 267 -17.16 14.24 -11.90
CA LEU A 267 -16.01 15.10 -11.55
C LEU A 267 -16.05 15.52 -10.06
N PRO A 268 -17.14 16.05 -9.49
CA PRO A 268 -17.22 16.29 -8.05
C PRO A 268 -16.99 15.03 -7.21
N GLY A 269 -17.47 13.88 -7.64
CA GLY A 269 -17.28 12.58 -6.97
C GLY A 269 -15.82 12.16 -6.99
N MET A 270 -15.15 12.30 -8.11
CA MET A 270 -13.70 12.06 -8.24
C MET A 270 -12.91 12.95 -7.29
N LEU A 271 -13.15 14.26 -7.30
CA LEU A 271 -12.44 15.21 -6.43
C LEU A 271 -12.68 14.91 -4.94
N ALA A 272 -13.93 14.66 -4.52
CA ALA A 272 -14.25 14.31 -3.14
C ALA A 272 -13.61 12.98 -2.72
N SER A 273 -13.61 11.98 -3.60
CA SER A 273 -12.93 10.70 -3.34
C SER A 273 -11.42 10.90 -3.17
N ARG A 274 -10.79 11.74 -4.01
CA ARG A 274 -9.37 12.08 -3.88
C ARG A 274 -9.06 12.83 -2.58
N VAL A 275 -9.94 13.73 -2.17
CA VAL A 275 -9.76 14.42 -0.87
C VAL A 275 -9.73 13.40 0.24
N LEU A 276 -10.67 12.48 0.33
CA LEU A 276 -10.72 11.49 1.41
C LEU A 276 -9.61 10.44 1.34
N VAL A 277 -9.35 9.92 0.14
CA VAL A 277 -8.41 8.80 -0.05
C VAL A 277 -6.96 9.26 -0.02
N PHE A 278 -6.65 10.46 -0.48
CA PHE A 278 -5.29 10.91 -0.74
C PHE A 278 -4.91 12.17 0.04
N TYR A 279 -5.63 13.29 -0.15
CA TYR A 279 -5.19 14.58 0.40
C TYR A 279 -5.41 14.69 1.91
N PHE A 280 -6.51 14.19 2.45
CA PHE A 280 -6.81 14.31 3.87
C PHE A 280 -5.76 13.61 4.76
N PRO A 281 -5.36 12.35 4.51
CA PRO A 281 -4.30 11.72 5.30
C PRO A 281 -2.91 12.37 5.13
N LEU A 282 -2.68 13.14 4.06
CA LEU A 282 -1.42 13.87 3.85
C LEU A 282 -1.29 15.09 4.75
N VAL A 283 -2.42 15.69 5.14
CA VAL A 283 -2.44 16.95 5.93
C VAL A 283 -2.43 16.66 7.43
N VAL A 284 -2.81 15.45 7.84
CA VAL A 284 -2.82 15.00 9.23
C VAL A 284 -1.46 14.47 9.67
#